data_b3bdf6d2b427f0c548a04aac76fe1faa
#
_entry.id   b3bdf6d2b427f0c548a04aac76fe1faa
#
_cell.length_a   1.000
_cell.length_b   1.000
_cell.length_c   1.000
_cell.angle_alpha   90.00
_cell.angle_beta   90.00
_cell.angle_gamma   90.00
#
_symmetry.space_group_name_H-M   'P 1'
#
loop_
_entity.id
_entity.type
_entity.pdbx_description
1 polymer ?
#
loop_
_entity_poly.entity_id
_entity_poly.type
_entity_poly.pdbx_seq_one_letter_code
_entity_poly.pdbx_strand_id
1 'polypeptide(L)'
;MKLILTISAMILFLITGCESGKQPANDFLTVDITANYSKKELILQDFLDVEYIPLETNEEFITSASMQAIGKNLIILRNKNGQDGDIFIFDRTGKGQRKINRSGQGSQEYTNIGSIALDEEKGELFINNYYSSQFIVYDLSGNFKRTLKYDKDFNFNSGKIYNFDQDNLICYDEIGNYKNLRKSAFWLLSKQDGSIVKEIELPYEHKISPFLSKGGWAAGPRNTELISQNGSWVLVEPSTDTIYSYSQDHSIKPFIVRTPPICSMAPEVFLYPSILTDRYYFMQTTKKQWDFEKETGFPRTDLVYDKQEDAIFECVVYNNDFVDQTPVDMWYEHGILKIINNDGIAFIKKLEANELVEAYGKGKLKGRLNEIAAGLNEETNPVIMVAKYKE
;
A
#
# COMPACT_ATOMS: atom_id res chain seq x y z
N MET A 1 76.66 -44.14 -33.45
CA MET A 1 76.53 -42.75 -33.02
C MET A 1 75.06 -42.41 -33.12
N LYS A 2 74.34 -42.40 -31.97
CA LYS A 2 72.88 -42.16 -31.92
C LYS A 2 72.68 -40.73 -31.51
N LEU A 3 72.00 -39.97 -32.35
CA LEU A 3 71.57 -38.59 -32.09
C LEU A 3 70.30 -38.64 -31.33
N ILE A 4 70.26 -38.08 -30.11
CA ILE A 4 69.06 -37.97 -29.31
C ILE A 4 68.50 -36.51 -29.52
N LEU A 5 67.35 -36.45 -30.19
CA LEU A 5 66.58 -35.21 -30.32
C LEU A 5 65.67 -35.06 -29.09
N THR A 6 65.98 -34.09 -28.28
CA THR A 6 65.05 -33.63 -27.18
C THR A 6 64.07 -32.66 -27.76
N ILE A 7 62.80 -33.09 -27.83
CA ILE A 7 61.64 -32.20 -28.14
C ILE A 7 61.18 -31.55 -26.83
N SER A 8 61.40 -30.24 -26.73
CA SER A 8 60.85 -29.43 -25.63
C SER A 8 59.43 -29.06 -25.99
N ALA A 9 58.46 -29.67 -25.31
CA ALA A 9 57.00 -29.29 -25.45
C ALA A 9 56.73 -28.05 -24.63
N MET A 10 56.56 -26.96 -25.32
CA MET A 10 56.10 -25.66 -24.72
C MET A 10 54.56 -25.72 -24.56
N ILE A 11 54.13 -25.96 -23.33
CA ILE A 11 52.71 -25.95 -23.00
C ILE A 11 52.28 -24.47 -22.90
N LEU A 12 51.53 -24.01 -23.92
CA LEU A 12 50.87 -22.71 -23.91
C LEU A 12 49.60 -22.83 -23.07
N PHE A 13 49.64 -22.31 -21.85
CA PHE A 13 48.41 -22.10 -21.07
C PHE A 13 47.60 -20.97 -21.72
N LEU A 14 46.59 -21.33 -22.49
CA LEU A 14 45.53 -20.40 -22.86
C LEU A 14 44.66 -20.14 -21.60
N ILE A 15 44.94 -19.04 -20.94
CA ILE A 15 44.02 -18.49 -19.95
C ILE A 15 42.83 -17.96 -20.74
N THR A 16 41.79 -18.78 -20.91
CA THR A 16 40.46 -18.27 -21.31
C THR A 16 39.92 -17.50 -20.12
N GLY A 17 40.11 -16.18 -20.12
CA GLY A 17 39.38 -15.30 -19.26
C GLY A 17 37.89 -15.50 -19.56
N CYS A 18 37.14 -16.05 -18.61
CA CYS A 18 35.70 -15.86 -18.60
C CYS A 18 35.46 -14.35 -18.52
N GLU A 19 35.19 -13.73 -19.65
CA GLU A 19 34.43 -12.51 -19.66
C GLU A 19 33.09 -12.86 -19.00
N SER A 20 32.91 -12.41 -17.75
CA SER A 20 31.60 -12.34 -17.15
C SER A 20 30.79 -11.42 -18.05
N GLY A 21 30.05 -12.03 -18.97
CA GLY A 21 29.08 -11.32 -19.77
C GLY A 21 28.18 -10.59 -18.77
N LYS A 22 28.25 -9.26 -18.73
CA LYS A 22 27.22 -8.45 -18.08
C LYS A 22 25.93 -8.89 -18.74
N GLN A 23 25.08 -9.61 -18.02
CA GLN A 23 23.70 -9.75 -18.42
C GLN A 23 23.18 -8.32 -18.67
N PRO A 24 22.40 -8.12 -19.74
CA PRO A 24 21.75 -6.83 -19.93
C PRO A 24 21.02 -6.52 -18.63
N ALA A 25 21.27 -5.37 -18.04
CA ALA A 25 20.59 -4.93 -16.84
C ALA A 25 19.10 -5.03 -17.14
N ASN A 26 18.40 -5.95 -16.50
CA ASN A 26 16.96 -6.04 -16.60
C ASN A 26 16.41 -4.73 -16.03
N ASP A 27 15.48 -4.11 -16.75
CA ASP A 27 14.81 -2.89 -16.30
C ASP A 27 13.88 -3.14 -15.08
N PHE A 28 13.98 -4.31 -14.43
CA PHE A 28 13.14 -4.71 -13.29
C PHE A 28 13.95 -5.44 -12.21
N LEU A 29 13.50 -5.32 -10.96
CA LEU A 29 14.07 -6.02 -9.81
C LEU A 29 13.61 -7.48 -9.78
N THR A 30 14.52 -8.43 -9.57
CA THR A 30 14.18 -9.84 -9.29
C THR A 30 14.36 -10.13 -7.80
N VAL A 31 13.35 -10.75 -7.18
CA VAL A 31 13.33 -11.10 -5.74
C VAL A 31 13.19 -12.61 -5.59
N ASP A 32 14.22 -13.27 -5.08
CA ASP A 32 14.13 -14.68 -4.68
C ASP A 32 13.51 -14.77 -3.28
N ILE A 33 12.22 -15.12 -3.21
CA ILE A 33 11.46 -15.19 -1.95
C ILE A 33 11.82 -16.39 -1.08
N THR A 34 12.72 -17.27 -1.55
CA THR A 34 13.23 -18.43 -0.79
C THR A 34 14.64 -18.20 -0.24
N ALA A 35 15.29 -17.13 -0.65
CA ALA A 35 16.62 -16.79 -0.20
C ALA A 35 16.66 -16.38 1.28
N ASN A 36 17.74 -16.67 1.95
CA ASN A 36 18.04 -16.16 3.26
C ASN A 36 18.85 -14.87 3.10
N TYR A 37 18.20 -13.74 3.27
CA TYR A 37 18.83 -12.44 3.17
C TYR A 37 19.53 -12.06 4.49
N SER A 38 20.65 -11.34 4.39
CA SER A 38 21.29 -10.74 5.55
C SER A 38 20.40 -9.67 6.17
N LYS A 39 20.54 -9.46 7.48
CA LYS A 39 19.74 -8.47 8.21
C LYS A 39 20.29 -7.07 8.06
N LYS A 40 19.40 -6.08 7.96
CA LYS A 40 19.70 -4.65 7.91
C LYS A 40 18.77 -3.90 8.86
N GLU A 41 19.35 -3.10 9.73
CA GLU A 41 18.62 -2.17 10.59
C GLU A 41 18.67 -0.78 9.98
N LEU A 42 17.54 -0.09 9.96
CA LEU A 42 17.38 1.24 9.40
C LEU A 42 16.74 2.16 10.43
N ILE A 43 17.09 3.43 10.37
CA ILE A 43 16.42 4.48 11.13
C ILE A 43 15.53 5.27 10.19
N LEU A 44 14.24 5.39 10.54
CA LEU A 44 13.23 6.03 9.71
C LEU A 44 13.62 7.44 9.29
N GLN A 45 14.15 8.22 10.24
CA GLN A 45 14.57 9.61 10.03
C GLN A 45 15.83 9.76 9.17
N ASP A 46 16.55 8.68 8.86
CA ASP A 46 17.71 8.76 7.96
C ASP A 46 17.30 8.89 6.49
N PHE A 47 16.10 8.39 6.13
CA PHE A 47 15.66 8.37 4.74
C PHE A 47 14.28 8.99 4.49
N LEU A 48 13.50 9.32 5.54
CA LEU A 48 12.22 10.03 5.46
C LEU A 48 12.17 11.17 6.48
N ASP A 49 11.42 12.21 6.14
CA ASP A 49 11.06 13.27 7.06
C ASP A 49 9.77 12.91 7.79
N VAL A 50 9.79 12.92 9.12
CA VAL A 50 8.68 12.50 9.96
C VAL A 50 7.97 13.70 10.56
N GLU A 51 6.68 13.81 10.32
CA GLU A 51 5.78 14.80 10.86
C GLU A 51 4.71 14.12 11.73
N TYR A 52 4.32 14.77 12.83
CA TYR A 52 3.24 14.31 13.70
C TYR A 52 2.13 15.35 13.74
N ILE A 53 0.92 14.94 13.41
CA ILE A 53 -0.26 15.78 13.32
C ILE A 53 -1.25 15.33 14.41
N PRO A 54 -1.32 16.01 15.55
CA PRO A 54 -2.34 15.75 16.55
C PRO A 54 -3.71 16.23 16.01
N LEU A 55 -4.70 15.34 16.00
CA LEU A 55 -6.03 15.69 15.54
C LEU A 55 -6.79 16.44 16.62
N GLU A 56 -7.44 17.53 16.25
CA GLU A 56 -8.35 18.28 17.13
C GLU A 56 -9.43 17.36 17.72
N THR A 57 -9.67 17.48 19.02
CA THR A 57 -10.68 16.73 19.75
C THR A 57 -11.68 17.67 20.38
N ASN A 58 -12.93 17.58 19.99
CA ASN A 58 -14.05 18.27 20.59
C ASN A 58 -15.34 17.46 20.33
N GLU A 59 -16.50 17.91 20.79
CA GLU A 59 -17.77 17.18 20.67
C GLU A 59 -18.13 16.80 19.22
N GLU A 60 -17.74 17.60 18.22
CA GLU A 60 -18.00 17.34 16.79
C GLU A 60 -16.96 16.40 16.18
N PHE A 61 -15.71 16.51 16.61
CA PHE A 61 -14.57 15.82 16.03
C PHE A 61 -14.02 14.75 16.99
N ILE A 62 -14.80 13.71 17.26
CA ILE A 62 -14.35 12.49 17.94
C ILE A 62 -14.30 11.36 16.91
N THR A 63 -13.13 10.80 16.68
CA THR A 63 -12.94 9.79 15.65
C THR A 63 -11.90 8.73 16.02
N SER A 64 -12.16 7.48 15.61
CA SER A 64 -11.15 6.42 15.65
C SER A 64 -10.08 6.56 14.57
N ALA A 65 -10.15 7.64 13.78
CA ALA A 65 -9.18 8.03 12.75
C ALA A 65 -8.82 6.92 11.74
N SER A 66 -9.82 6.19 11.21
CA SER A 66 -9.59 5.31 10.08
C SER A 66 -9.35 6.15 8.83
N MET A 67 -8.09 6.22 8.41
CA MET A 67 -7.64 7.02 7.27
C MET A 67 -8.32 6.59 5.99
N GLN A 68 -8.81 7.54 5.21
CA GLN A 68 -9.42 7.31 3.90
C GLN A 68 -8.65 7.97 2.77
N ALA A 69 -8.18 9.18 2.97
CA ALA A 69 -7.31 9.89 2.02
C ALA A 69 -6.51 10.98 2.75
N ILE A 70 -5.36 11.31 2.20
CA ILE A 70 -4.62 12.52 2.56
C ILE A 70 -4.21 13.22 1.26
N GLY A 71 -4.55 14.48 1.18
CA GLY A 71 -4.17 15.36 0.08
C GLY A 71 -3.10 16.36 0.48
N LYS A 72 -2.97 17.38 -0.32
CA LYS A 72 -2.04 18.49 -0.07
C LYS A 72 -2.43 19.28 1.17
N ASN A 73 -3.73 19.56 1.34
CA ASN A 73 -4.25 20.41 2.41
C ASN A 73 -5.18 19.66 3.37
N LEU A 74 -5.72 18.50 2.99
CA LEU A 74 -6.78 17.82 3.70
C LEU A 74 -6.42 16.40 4.12
N ILE A 75 -7.02 15.97 5.22
CA ILE A 75 -7.01 14.60 5.73
C ILE A 75 -8.45 14.15 5.84
N ILE A 76 -8.79 13.03 5.20
CA ILE A 76 -10.14 12.45 5.22
C ILE A 76 -10.12 11.19 6.08
N LEU A 77 -10.94 11.18 7.10
CA LEU A 77 -11.05 10.09 8.06
C LEU A 77 -12.50 9.62 8.17
N ARG A 78 -12.69 8.41 8.68
CA ARG A 78 -13.97 7.88 9.16
C ARG A 78 -13.76 7.05 10.42
N ASN A 79 -14.82 6.65 11.08
CA ASN A 79 -14.72 5.68 12.15
C ASN A 79 -14.49 4.27 11.62
N LYS A 80 -13.84 3.43 12.43
CA LYS A 80 -13.29 2.12 11.98
C LYS A 80 -14.33 1.24 11.29
N ASN A 81 -15.55 1.21 11.78
CA ASN A 81 -16.59 0.36 11.23
C ASN A 81 -17.46 1.07 10.16
N GLY A 82 -17.34 2.40 10.01
CA GLY A 82 -18.10 3.18 9.02
C GLY A 82 -19.64 3.04 9.14
N GLN A 83 -20.13 2.45 10.23
CA GLN A 83 -21.56 2.18 10.42
C GLN A 83 -22.33 3.44 10.87
N ASP A 84 -21.63 4.38 11.49
CA ASP A 84 -22.19 5.70 11.88
C ASP A 84 -22.37 6.63 10.69
N GLY A 85 -21.71 6.32 9.56
CA GLY A 85 -21.76 7.13 8.35
C GLY A 85 -20.96 8.43 8.43
N ASP A 86 -20.19 8.66 9.48
CA ASP A 86 -19.42 9.88 9.68
C ASP A 86 -18.16 9.92 8.82
N ILE A 87 -17.96 11.03 8.13
CA ILE A 87 -16.74 11.38 7.39
C ILE A 87 -16.20 12.67 8.00
N PHE A 88 -14.96 12.62 8.46
CA PHE A 88 -14.29 13.76 9.07
C PHE A 88 -13.25 14.33 8.11
N ILE A 89 -13.25 15.63 7.95
CA ILE A 89 -12.29 16.39 7.16
C ILE A 89 -11.48 17.25 8.11
N PHE A 90 -10.19 17.01 8.16
CA PHE A 90 -9.22 17.82 8.88
C PHE A 90 -8.29 18.51 7.89
N ASP A 91 -7.68 19.62 8.27
CA ASP A 91 -6.56 20.17 7.55
C ASP A 91 -5.22 19.49 7.96
N ARG A 92 -4.14 19.85 7.28
CA ARG A 92 -2.81 19.28 7.54
C ARG A 92 -2.19 19.71 8.88
N THR A 93 -2.81 20.63 9.60
CA THR A 93 -2.43 20.98 11.00
C THR A 93 -3.14 20.11 12.02
N GLY A 94 -4.10 19.29 11.59
CA GLY A 94 -4.96 18.47 12.44
C GLY A 94 -6.22 19.18 12.92
N LYS A 95 -6.49 20.40 12.43
CA LYS A 95 -7.70 21.14 12.80
C LYS A 95 -8.90 20.62 12.04
N GLY A 96 -9.99 20.34 12.77
CA GLY A 96 -11.27 19.92 12.18
C GLY A 96 -11.87 21.00 11.29
N GLN A 97 -12.20 20.63 10.06
CA GLN A 97 -12.78 21.53 9.07
C GLN A 97 -14.27 21.25 8.86
N ARG A 98 -14.63 19.97 8.80
CA ARG A 98 -16.00 19.55 8.52
C ARG A 98 -16.23 18.11 8.97
N LYS A 99 -17.44 17.89 9.50
CA LYS A 99 -18.03 16.55 9.64
C LYS A 99 -19.18 16.42 8.65
N ILE A 100 -19.16 15.35 7.85
CA ILE A 100 -20.20 15.02 6.88
C ILE A 100 -20.85 13.71 7.29
N ASN A 101 -22.20 13.71 7.39
CA ASN A 101 -22.98 12.49 7.50
C ASN A 101 -24.14 12.56 6.53
N ARG A 102 -24.16 11.63 5.58
CA ARG A 102 -25.24 11.47 4.59
C ARG A 102 -25.71 10.01 4.58
N SER A 103 -25.63 9.36 5.75
CA SER A 103 -26.12 8.00 5.91
C SER A 103 -27.64 7.96 5.80
N GLY A 104 -28.16 7.11 4.91
CA GLY A 104 -29.60 6.98 4.69
C GLY A 104 -29.91 6.09 3.50
N GLN A 105 -31.20 6.06 3.09
CA GLN A 105 -31.72 5.24 2.00
C GLN A 105 -32.22 6.05 0.80
N GLY A 106 -32.03 7.36 0.83
CA GLY A 106 -32.38 8.24 -0.27
C GLY A 106 -31.42 8.11 -1.46
N SER A 107 -31.86 8.60 -2.60
CA SER A 107 -31.07 8.51 -3.85
C SER A 107 -29.76 9.30 -3.83
N GLN A 108 -29.61 10.19 -2.86
CA GLN A 108 -28.43 11.02 -2.66
C GLN A 108 -27.67 10.67 -1.37
N GLU A 109 -27.99 9.51 -0.77
CA GLU A 109 -27.47 9.06 0.51
C GLU A 109 -26.72 7.73 0.33
N TYR A 110 -25.72 7.49 1.18
CA TYR A 110 -25.05 6.21 1.21
C TYR A 110 -25.59 5.34 2.35
N THR A 111 -25.81 4.07 2.07
CA THR A 111 -26.17 3.08 3.08
C THR A 111 -24.95 2.50 3.77
N ASN A 112 -23.80 2.65 3.13
CA ASN A 112 -22.54 2.11 3.60
C ASN A 112 -21.37 2.82 2.89
N ILE A 113 -20.25 2.92 3.61
CA ILE A 113 -19.02 3.47 3.07
C ILE A 113 -17.99 2.35 2.89
N GLY A 114 -17.86 1.81 1.68
CA GLY A 114 -16.82 0.84 1.34
C GLY A 114 -15.45 1.49 1.30
N SER A 115 -15.33 2.60 0.58
CA SER A 115 -14.10 3.40 0.46
C SER A 115 -14.40 4.82 0.05
N ILE A 116 -13.44 5.72 0.27
CA ILE A 116 -13.52 7.11 -0.13
C ILE A 116 -12.27 7.46 -0.94
N ALA A 117 -12.44 8.04 -2.13
CA ALA A 117 -11.36 8.70 -2.85
C ALA A 117 -11.56 10.23 -2.80
N LEU A 118 -10.45 10.95 -2.65
CA LEU A 118 -10.41 12.40 -2.64
C LEU A 118 -9.86 12.91 -3.98
N ASP A 119 -10.59 13.78 -4.62
CA ASP A 119 -10.07 14.67 -5.65
C ASP A 119 -10.03 16.08 -5.06
N GLU A 120 -8.87 16.44 -4.49
CA GLU A 120 -8.73 17.71 -3.79
C GLU A 120 -8.76 18.90 -4.75
N GLU A 121 -8.27 18.75 -5.98
CA GLU A 121 -8.27 19.80 -7.00
C GLU A 121 -9.69 20.16 -7.44
N LYS A 122 -10.56 19.16 -7.62
CA LYS A 122 -11.98 19.37 -7.94
C LYS A 122 -12.85 19.60 -6.72
N GLY A 123 -12.30 19.42 -5.52
CA GLY A 123 -13.03 19.51 -4.26
C GLY A 123 -14.13 18.44 -4.16
N GLU A 124 -13.83 17.20 -4.56
CA GLU A 124 -14.80 16.10 -4.63
C GLU A 124 -14.39 14.89 -3.79
N LEU A 125 -15.39 14.30 -3.13
CA LEU A 125 -15.31 13.03 -2.44
C LEU A 125 -16.10 11.98 -3.21
N PHE A 126 -15.46 10.89 -3.61
CA PHE A 126 -16.09 9.75 -4.24
C PHE A 126 -16.27 8.65 -3.20
N ILE A 127 -17.52 8.36 -2.85
CA ILE A 127 -17.86 7.39 -1.81
C ILE A 127 -18.36 6.11 -2.48
N ASN A 128 -17.66 5.01 -2.28
CA ASN A 128 -18.11 3.70 -2.73
C ASN A 128 -19.25 3.20 -1.84
N ASN A 129 -20.48 3.30 -2.33
CA ASN A 129 -21.68 2.73 -1.74
C ASN A 129 -21.91 1.32 -2.32
N TYR A 130 -21.09 0.37 -1.87
CA TYR A 130 -20.90 -0.88 -2.59
C TYR A 130 -22.14 -1.78 -2.63
N TYR A 131 -23.01 -1.80 -1.61
CA TYR A 131 -24.25 -2.57 -1.63
C TYR A 131 -25.21 -2.12 -2.74
N SER A 132 -25.11 -0.87 -3.16
CA SER A 132 -25.93 -0.28 -4.21
C SER A 132 -25.24 -0.24 -5.58
N SER A 133 -24.01 -0.78 -5.70
CA SER A 133 -23.20 -0.78 -6.93
C SER A 133 -23.07 0.61 -7.55
N GLN A 134 -22.71 1.59 -6.74
CA GLN A 134 -22.57 2.97 -7.17
C GLN A 134 -21.54 3.75 -6.35
N PHE A 135 -20.95 4.75 -6.96
CA PHE A 135 -20.23 5.79 -6.24
C PHE A 135 -21.11 7.01 -6.11
N ILE A 136 -21.17 7.58 -4.91
CA ILE A 136 -21.87 8.84 -4.66
C ILE A 136 -20.81 9.92 -4.54
N VAL A 137 -20.98 11.02 -5.26
CA VAL A 137 -20.04 12.13 -5.30
C VAL A 137 -20.62 13.31 -4.55
N TYR A 138 -19.86 13.80 -3.57
CA TYR A 138 -20.16 15.02 -2.82
C TYR A 138 -19.04 16.03 -3.02
N ASP A 139 -19.37 17.32 -2.82
CA ASP A 139 -18.34 18.32 -2.58
C ASP A 139 -17.79 18.22 -1.13
N LEU A 140 -16.73 18.97 -0.85
CA LEU A 140 -16.11 19.00 0.48
C LEU A 140 -17.02 19.61 1.57
N SER A 141 -18.13 20.21 1.20
CA SER A 141 -19.16 20.69 2.13
C SER A 141 -20.23 19.63 2.41
N GLY A 142 -20.17 18.47 1.73
CA GLY A 142 -21.15 17.39 1.85
C GLY A 142 -22.41 17.61 1.03
N ASN A 143 -22.39 18.50 0.03
CA ASN A 143 -23.49 18.65 -0.91
C ASN A 143 -23.38 17.60 -2.00
N PHE A 144 -24.50 16.93 -2.31
CA PHE A 144 -24.56 15.93 -3.37
C PHE A 144 -24.28 16.59 -4.75
N LYS A 145 -23.43 15.93 -5.55
CA LYS A 145 -23.11 16.36 -6.91
C LYS A 145 -23.72 15.43 -7.96
N ARG A 146 -23.43 14.14 -7.86
CA ARG A 146 -23.88 13.11 -8.81
C ARG A 146 -23.70 11.71 -8.28
N THR A 147 -24.27 10.74 -8.97
CA THR A 147 -24.09 9.31 -8.73
C THR A 147 -23.46 8.68 -9.97
N LEU A 148 -22.39 7.91 -9.77
CA LEU A 148 -21.76 7.12 -10.81
C LEU A 148 -22.23 5.67 -10.63
N LYS A 149 -22.94 5.12 -11.60
CA LYS A 149 -23.40 3.73 -11.56
C LYS A 149 -22.41 2.87 -12.33
N TYR A 150 -21.99 1.79 -11.72
CA TYR A 150 -21.20 0.78 -12.40
C TYR A 150 -22.00 -0.50 -12.58
N ASP A 151 -21.59 -1.32 -13.57
CA ASP A 151 -22.26 -2.56 -13.91
C ASP A 151 -22.21 -3.53 -12.70
N LYS A 152 -23.34 -4.13 -12.35
CA LYS A 152 -23.47 -5.11 -11.26
C LYS A 152 -22.65 -6.38 -11.47
N ASP A 153 -22.25 -6.65 -12.71
CA ASP A 153 -21.33 -7.73 -13.04
C ASP A 153 -19.89 -7.47 -12.60
N PHE A 154 -19.58 -6.21 -12.26
CA PHE A 154 -18.38 -5.85 -11.54
C PHE A 154 -18.65 -6.03 -10.04
N ASN A 155 -18.02 -7.03 -9.47
CA ASN A 155 -18.13 -7.29 -8.04
C ASN A 155 -17.12 -6.43 -7.28
N PHE A 156 -17.30 -5.09 -7.29
CA PHE A 156 -16.52 -4.19 -6.44
C PHE A 156 -16.90 -4.33 -4.95
N ASN A 157 -17.27 -5.52 -4.49
CA ASN A 157 -17.76 -5.76 -3.12
C ASN A 157 -16.76 -5.34 -2.03
N SER A 158 -15.49 -5.29 -2.33
CA SER A 158 -14.45 -4.66 -1.50
C SER A 158 -13.77 -3.52 -2.22
N GLY A 159 -14.34 -3.07 -3.34
CA GLY A 159 -13.73 -2.24 -4.35
C GLY A 159 -13.05 -1.01 -3.79
N LYS A 160 -11.74 -1.08 -3.74
CA LYS A 160 -10.89 0.05 -3.42
C LYS A 160 -10.83 0.95 -4.66
N ILE A 161 -11.08 2.22 -4.43
CA ILE A 161 -11.02 3.26 -5.47
C ILE A 161 -9.97 4.29 -5.11
N TYR A 162 -9.28 4.76 -6.13
CA TYR A 162 -8.22 5.76 -5.99
C TYR A 162 -8.39 6.85 -7.04
N ASN A 163 -7.98 8.05 -6.71
CA ASN A 163 -7.91 9.14 -7.66
C ASN A 163 -6.74 8.91 -8.61
N PHE A 164 -7.01 8.60 -9.89
CA PHE A 164 -5.97 8.27 -10.87
C PHE A 164 -5.41 9.54 -11.56
N ASP A 165 -6.29 10.33 -12.17
CA ASP A 165 -5.98 11.57 -12.84
C ASP A 165 -7.16 12.56 -12.75
N GLN A 166 -7.14 13.61 -13.54
CA GLN A 166 -8.22 14.61 -13.53
C GLN A 166 -9.59 14.03 -13.88
N ASP A 167 -9.66 13.01 -14.73
CA ASP A 167 -10.92 12.52 -15.31
C ASP A 167 -11.30 11.11 -14.85
N ASN A 168 -10.34 10.38 -14.28
CA ASN A 168 -10.51 8.96 -13.99
C ASN A 168 -10.22 8.59 -12.55
N LEU A 169 -10.93 7.57 -12.09
CA LEU A 169 -10.61 6.77 -10.90
C LEU A 169 -9.93 5.47 -11.37
N ILE A 170 -9.00 4.93 -10.58
CA ILE A 170 -8.51 3.57 -10.75
C ILE A 170 -9.14 2.68 -9.68
N CYS A 171 -9.63 1.53 -10.09
CA CYS A 171 -10.32 0.56 -9.25
C CYS A 171 -9.62 -0.79 -9.32
N TYR A 172 -9.64 -1.51 -8.22
CA TYR A 172 -9.16 -2.89 -8.13
C TYR A 172 -10.27 -3.82 -7.65
N ASP A 173 -10.43 -4.96 -8.32
CA ASP A 173 -11.32 -6.04 -7.92
C ASP A 173 -10.51 -7.15 -7.26
N GLU A 174 -10.51 -7.15 -5.93
CA GLU A 174 -9.78 -8.12 -5.13
C GLU A 174 -10.36 -9.54 -5.24
N ILE A 175 -11.68 -9.64 -5.32
CA ILE A 175 -12.37 -10.92 -5.26
C ILE A 175 -12.41 -11.57 -6.64
N GLY A 176 -12.52 -10.75 -7.68
CA GLY A 176 -12.74 -11.22 -9.05
C GLY A 176 -14.09 -11.91 -9.22
N ASN A 177 -14.60 -11.91 -10.41
CA ASN A 177 -15.74 -12.75 -10.72
C ASN A 177 -15.24 -14.17 -11.06
N TYR A 178 -15.26 -15.07 -10.08
CA TYR A 178 -14.86 -16.47 -10.26
C TYR A 178 -15.68 -17.20 -11.34
N LYS A 179 -16.81 -16.64 -11.76
CA LYS A 179 -17.67 -17.21 -12.80
C LYS A 179 -17.33 -16.70 -14.20
N ASN A 180 -16.81 -15.51 -14.33
CA ASN A 180 -16.38 -14.91 -15.59
C ASN A 180 -14.89 -14.67 -15.52
N LEU A 181 -14.11 -15.43 -16.28
CA LEU A 181 -12.65 -15.35 -16.40
C LEU A 181 -12.23 -13.99 -17.03
N ARG A 182 -12.52 -12.89 -16.34
CA ARG A 182 -11.96 -11.59 -16.72
C ARG A 182 -10.49 -11.59 -16.32
N LYS A 183 -9.63 -11.31 -17.27
CA LYS A 183 -8.17 -11.15 -17.05
C LYS A 183 -7.82 -9.79 -16.44
N SER A 184 -8.81 -8.90 -16.32
CA SER A 184 -8.61 -7.56 -15.80
C SER A 184 -8.90 -7.53 -14.30
N ALA A 185 -7.89 -7.19 -13.49
CA ALA A 185 -8.04 -6.93 -12.07
C ALA A 185 -8.18 -5.44 -11.76
N PHE A 186 -7.82 -4.58 -12.73
CA PHE A 186 -7.82 -3.12 -12.58
C PHE A 186 -8.60 -2.46 -13.70
N TRP A 187 -9.28 -1.36 -13.38
CA TRP A 187 -10.07 -0.58 -14.32
C TRP A 187 -9.89 0.91 -14.10
N LEU A 188 -9.91 1.67 -15.19
CA LEU A 188 -10.13 3.10 -15.13
C LEU A 188 -11.61 3.39 -15.34
N LEU A 189 -12.19 4.16 -14.42
CA LEU A 189 -13.58 4.60 -14.46
C LEU A 189 -13.65 6.12 -14.61
N SER A 190 -14.53 6.59 -15.49
CA SER A 190 -14.82 8.01 -15.65
C SER A 190 -15.39 8.62 -14.37
N LYS A 191 -14.83 9.70 -13.89
CA LYS A 191 -15.36 10.50 -12.78
C LYS A 191 -16.67 11.22 -13.13
N GLN A 192 -17.01 11.31 -14.42
CA GLN A 192 -18.20 12.00 -14.87
C GLN A 192 -19.44 11.12 -14.70
N ASP A 193 -19.38 9.87 -15.14
CA ASP A 193 -20.56 8.98 -15.25
C ASP A 193 -20.34 7.55 -14.73
N GLY A 194 -19.10 7.19 -14.38
CA GLY A 194 -18.75 5.85 -13.87
C GLY A 194 -18.56 4.81 -14.98
N SER A 195 -18.59 5.20 -16.26
CA SER A 195 -18.31 4.29 -17.36
C SER A 195 -16.86 3.78 -17.32
N ILE A 196 -16.67 2.56 -17.81
CA ILE A 196 -15.33 1.98 -17.94
C ILE A 196 -14.62 2.67 -19.11
N VAL A 197 -13.53 3.36 -18.77
CA VAL A 197 -12.65 3.99 -19.77
C VAL A 197 -11.64 2.98 -20.29
N LYS A 198 -11.12 2.14 -19.39
CA LYS A 198 -10.11 1.15 -19.75
C LYS A 198 -10.10 -0.03 -18.78
N GLU A 199 -9.98 -1.23 -19.33
CA GLU A 199 -9.62 -2.44 -18.62
C GLU A 199 -8.11 -2.61 -18.69
N ILE A 200 -7.48 -2.92 -17.54
CA ILE A 200 -6.03 -3.15 -17.46
C ILE A 200 -5.83 -4.65 -17.27
N GLU A 201 -5.42 -5.31 -18.35
CA GLU A 201 -5.15 -6.75 -18.35
C GLU A 201 -3.73 -7.03 -17.86
N LEU A 202 -3.60 -8.02 -16.99
CA LEU A 202 -2.31 -8.56 -16.55
C LEU A 202 -2.22 -10.04 -16.97
N PRO A 203 -1.02 -10.53 -17.30
CA PRO A 203 -0.84 -11.90 -17.80
C PRO A 203 -0.86 -12.91 -16.64
N TYR A 204 -2.02 -13.52 -16.36
CA TYR A 204 -2.15 -14.69 -15.51
C TYR A 204 -3.15 -15.69 -16.12
N GLU A 205 -2.93 -16.98 -15.89
CA GLU A 205 -3.79 -18.03 -16.41
C GLU A 205 -4.98 -18.30 -15.50
N HIS A 206 -4.74 -18.26 -14.18
CA HIS A 206 -5.71 -18.54 -13.14
C HIS A 206 -5.65 -17.52 -12.04
N LYS A 207 -6.82 -17.06 -11.56
CA LYS A 207 -6.91 -16.18 -10.41
C LYS A 207 -6.49 -16.94 -9.14
N ILE A 208 -5.49 -16.43 -8.43
CA ILE A 208 -5.03 -16.94 -7.15
C ILE A 208 -5.56 -16.03 -6.05
N SER A 209 -6.46 -16.54 -5.23
CA SER A 209 -6.96 -15.80 -4.08
C SER A 209 -5.95 -15.88 -2.93
N PRO A 210 -5.57 -14.76 -2.31
CA PRO A 210 -4.76 -14.78 -1.10
C PRO A 210 -5.55 -15.24 0.14
N PHE A 211 -6.88 -15.28 0.04
CA PHE A 211 -7.74 -15.66 1.16
C PHE A 211 -7.82 -17.17 1.36
N LEU A 212 -7.98 -17.57 2.61
CA LEU A 212 -8.35 -18.92 3.03
C LEU A 212 -9.73 -18.89 3.67
N SER A 213 -10.55 -19.91 3.44
CA SER A 213 -11.88 -20.02 4.03
C SER A 213 -12.14 -21.39 4.63
N LYS A 214 -12.81 -21.44 5.79
CA LYS A 214 -13.25 -22.67 6.46
C LYS A 214 -14.54 -22.40 7.25
N GLY A 215 -15.57 -23.20 7.01
CA GLY A 215 -16.81 -23.12 7.81
C GLY A 215 -17.53 -21.76 7.75
N GLY A 216 -17.47 -21.04 6.62
CA GLY A 216 -18.07 -19.71 6.47
C GLY A 216 -17.20 -18.55 6.96
N TRP A 217 -16.05 -18.83 7.57
CA TRP A 217 -15.06 -17.84 7.96
C TRP A 217 -14.01 -17.69 6.88
N ALA A 218 -13.56 -16.46 6.67
CA ALA A 218 -12.47 -16.15 5.74
C ALA A 218 -11.37 -15.37 6.45
N ALA A 219 -10.12 -15.70 6.15
CA ALA A 219 -8.93 -14.99 6.59
C ALA A 219 -8.06 -14.66 5.39
N GLY A 220 -7.47 -13.47 5.39
CA GLY A 220 -6.56 -13.02 4.33
C GLY A 220 -5.35 -12.29 4.90
N PRO A 221 -4.25 -12.27 4.17
CA PRO A 221 -3.08 -11.49 4.54
C PRO A 221 -3.37 -9.99 4.38
N ARG A 222 -2.50 -9.17 4.99
CA ARG A 222 -2.36 -7.79 4.51
C ARG A 222 -1.85 -7.83 3.07
N ASN A 223 -2.43 -7.05 2.21
CA ASN A 223 -2.05 -6.97 0.80
C ASN A 223 -1.96 -5.52 0.35
N THR A 224 -1.14 -5.30 -0.65
CA THR A 224 -1.08 -4.06 -1.42
C THR A 224 -1.55 -4.37 -2.82
N GLU A 225 -2.46 -3.59 -3.36
CA GLU A 225 -2.92 -3.74 -4.74
C GLU A 225 -2.43 -2.62 -5.66
N LEU A 226 -2.28 -1.43 -5.11
CA LEU A 226 -1.90 -0.24 -5.86
C LEU A 226 -0.99 0.64 -5.02
N ILE A 227 0.09 1.12 -5.63
CA ILE A 227 0.97 2.15 -5.05
C ILE A 227 1.15 3.23 -6.09
N SER A 228 0.89 4.49 -5.74
CA SER A 228 1.28 5.61 -6.59
C SER A 228 2.75 5.95 -6.34
N GLN A 229 3.49 6.19 -7.40
CA GLN A 229 4.90 6.55 -7.33
C GLN A 229 5.27 7.45 -8.51
N ASN A 230 5.68 8.70 -8.24
CA ASN A 230 6.23 9.61 -9.25
C ASN A 230 5.39 9.71 -10.54
N GLY A 231 4.06 9.86 -10.41
CA GLY A 231 3.14 9.95 -11.55
C GLY A 231 2.85 8.63 -12.28
N SER A 232 3.34 7.51 -11.75
CA SER A 232 3.03 6.15 -12.21
C SER A 232 2.34 5.36 -11.10
N TRP A 233 1.75 4.24 -11.45
CA TRP A 233 1.12 3.32 -10.51
C TRP A 233 1.82 1.96 -10.53
N VAL A 234 2.05 1.39 -9.37
CA VAL A 234 2.49 0.01 -9.25
C VAL A 234 1.27 -0.87 -9.03
N LEU A 235 1.04 -1.82 -9.93
CA LEU A 235 -0.08 -2.75 -9.92
C LEU A 235 0.37 -4.09 -9.34
N VAL A 236 -0.28 -4.51 -8.27
CA VAL A 236 0.03 -5.75 -7.56
C VAL A 236 -1.15 -6.71 -7.64
N GLU A 237 -1.02 -7.75 -8.46
CA GLU A 237 -2.00 -8.81 -8.60
C GLU A 237 -1.38 -10.12 -8.13
N PRO A 238 -1.90 -10.73 -7.04
CA PRO A 238 -1.33 -11.96 -6.48
C PRO A 238 -1.28 -13.16 -7.44
N SER A 239 -2.05 -13.11 -8.52
CA SER A 239 -2.11 -14.19 -9.52
C SER A 239 -0.93 -14.15 -10.50
N THR A 240 -0.10 -13.11 -10.47
CA THR A 240 1.08 -12.99 -11.34
C THR A 240 2.38 -13.07 -10.52
N ASP A 241 3.44 -13.55 -11.15
CA ASP A 241 4.79 -13.49 -10.56
C ASP A 241 5.46 -12.14 -10.79
N THR A 242 4.83 -11.27 -11.56
CA THR A 242 5.34 -9.95 -11.92
C THR A 242 4.44 -8.85 -11.38
N ILE A 243 5.03 -7.92 -10.67
CA ILE A 243 4.43 -6.66 -10.27
C ILE A 243 4.75 -5.66 -11.36
N TYR A 244 3.75 -4.90 -11.81
CA TYR A 244 3.87 -4.03 -12.98
C TYR A 244 3.84 -2.56 -12.59
N SER A 245 4.60 -1.76 -13.33
CA SER A 245 4.44 -0.30 -13.37
C SER A 245 3.45 0.06 -14.45
N TYR A 246 2.52 0.97 -14.16
CA TYR A 246 1.51 1.50 -15.07
C TYR A 246 1.60 3.02 -15.13
N SER A 247 1.89 3.56 -16.28
CA SER A 247 2.13 4.99 -16.49
C SER A 247 0.89 5.70 -17.00
N GLN A 248 0.89 7.05 -16.96
CA GLN A 248 -0.23 7.87 -17.45
C GLN A 248 -0.49 7.72 -18.96
N ASP A 249 0.52 7.35 -19.74
CA ASP A 249 0.38 7.02 -21.17
C ASP A 249 -0.20 5.62 -21.41
N HIS A 250 -0.64 4.96 -20.34
CA HIS A 250 -1.19 3.61 -20.30
C HIS A 250 -0.20 2.50 -20.67
N SER A 251 1.09 2.76 -20.64
CA SER A 251 2.10 1.72 -20.80
C SER A 251 2.24 0.86 -19.53
N ILE A 252 2.44 -0.44 -19.74
CA ILE A 252 2.66 -1.42 -18.67
C ILE A 252 4.07 -2.00 -18.84
N LYS A 253 4.86 -1.99 -17.75
CA LYS A 253 6.21 -2.55 -17.73
C LYS A 253 6.41 -3.43 -16.51
N PRO A 254 7.18 -4.53 -16.59
CA PRO A 254 7.65 -5.24 -15.41
C PRO A 254 8.39 -4.30 -14.47
N PHE A 255 8.12 -4.41 -13.17
CA PHE A 255 8.76 -3.59 -12.14
C PHE A 255 9.49 -4.44 -11.12
N ILE A 256 8.81 -5.45 -10.54
CA ILE A 256 9.41 -6.42 -9.63
C ILE A 256 8.95 -7.81 -10.08
N VAL A 257 9.87 -8.75 -10.20
CA VAL A 257 9.59 -10.14 -10.55
C VAL A 257 10.01 -11.04 -9.38
N ARG A 258 9.09 -11.85 -8.90
CA ARG A 258 9.38 -12.83 -7.86
C ARG A 258 9.86 -14.14 -8.44
N THR A 259 10.73 -14.82 -7.73
CA THR A 259 11.16 -16.19 -8.00
C THR A 259 11.17 -17.01 -6.70
N PRO A 260 10.87 -18.32 -6.72
CA PRO A 260 10.27 -19.10 -7.81
C PRO A 260 8.82 -18.68 -8.10
N PRO A 261 8.22 -19.15 -9.21
CA PRO A 261 6.83 -18.87 -9.54
C PRO A 261 5.85 -19.30 -8.45
N ILE A 262 4.77 -18.52 -8.26
CA ILE A 262 3.79 -18.78 -7.20
C ILE A 262 3.14 -20.16 -7.33
N CYS A 263 2.85 -20.59 -8.56
CA CYS A 263 2.23 -21.89 -8.84
C CYS A 263 3.13 -23.10 -8.50
N SER A 264 4.43 -22.89 -8.31
CA SER A 264 5.39 -23.94 -7.92
C SER A 264 5.49 -24.14 -6.41
N MET A 265 4.79 -23.33 -5.61
CA MET A 265 4.87 -23.34 -4.14
C MET A 265 3.60 -23.88 -3.48
N ALA A 266 3.77 -24.67 -2.42
CA ALA A 266 2.67 -25.19 -1.58
C ALA A 266 3.10 -25.16 -0.09
N PRO A 267 2.52 -24.30 0.75
CA PRO A 267 1.58 -23.24 0.39
C PRO A 267 2.24 -22.10 -0.39
N GLU A 268 1.43 -21.35 -1.11
CA GLU A 268 1.87 -20.18 -1.88
C GLU A 268 2.49 -19.13 -0.94
N VAL A 269 3.52 -18.45 -1.44
CA VAL A 269 4.13 -17.31 -0.77
C VAL A 269 3.99 -16.10 -1.67
N PHE A 270 3.28 -15.09 -1.24
CA PHE A 270 3.08 -13.83 -1.97
C PHE A 270 4.24 -12.86 -1.71
N LEU A 271 4.49 -11.98 -2.66
CA LEU A 271 5.38 -10.84 -2.52
C LEU A 271 4.56 -9.57 -2.71
N TYR A 272 4.56 -8.70 -1.71
CA TYR A 272 3.87 -7.43 -1.74
C TYR A 272 4.87 -6.29 -1.51
N PRO A 273 5.03 -5.36 -2.44
CA PRO A 273 5.70 -4.09 -2.15
C PRO A 273 4.81 -3.25 -1.23
N SER A 274 5.43 -2.39 -0.45
CA SER A 274 4.73 -1.46 0.43
C SER A 274 5.15 -0.02 0.16
N ILE A 275 6.31 0.40 0.63
CA ILE A 275 6.79 1.77 0.52
C ILE A 275 7.96 1.79 -0.46
N LEU A 276 7.88 2.67 -1.44
CA LEU A 276 8.88 2.82 -2.50
C LEU A 276 9.49 4.21 -2.41
N THR A 277 10.73 4.30 -1.96
CA THR A 277 11.48 5.56 -1.89
C THR A 277 12.50 5.63 -3.02
N ASP A 278 13.20 6.75 -3.14
CA ASP A 278 14.28 6.90 -4.14
C ASP A 278 15.41 5.91 -3.91
N ARG A 279 15.69 5.56 -2.65
CA ARG A 279 16.74 4.60 -2.30
C ARG A 279 16.22 3.22 -2.00
N TYR A 280 15.11 3.07 -1.30
CA TYR A 280 14.65 1.80 -0.73
C TYR A 280 13.32 1.37 -1.32
N TYR A 281 13.21 0.07 -1.68
CA TYR A 281 11.93 -0.58 -1.94
C TYR A 281 11.63 -1.54 -0.79
N PHE A 282 10.69 -1.18 0.06
CA PHE A 282 10.19 -2.03 1.13
C PHE A 282 9.18 -3.01 0.58
N MET A 283 9.34 -4.28 0.94
CA MET A 283 8.50 -5.38 0.48
C MET A 283 8.24 -6.35 1.64
N GLN A 284 7.23 -7.16 1.50
CA GLN A 284 6.94 -8.22 2.46
C GLN A 284 6.62 -9.51 1.73
N THR A 285 7.24 -10.61 2.11
CA THR A 285 6.76 -11.94 1.73
C THR A 285 5.72 -12.41 2.73
N THR A 286 4.66 -13.06 2.24
CA THR A 286 3.58 -13.56 3.09
C THR A 286 3.20 -14.96 2.66
N LYS A 287 3.33 -15.92 3.59
CA LYS A 287 2.97 -17.32 3.35
C LYS A 287 1.47 -17.52 3.56
N LYS A 288 0.79 -18.14 2.60
CA LYS A 288 -0.65 -18.45 2.64
C LYS A 288 -0.91 -19.62 3.57
N GLN A 289 -0.91 -19.35 4.85
CA GLN A 289 -1.13 -20.32 5.90
C GLN A 289 -1.89 -19.68 7.06
N TRP A 290 -3.00 -20.28 7.51
CA TRP A 290 -3.83 -19.77 8.61
C TRP A 290 -4.34 -20.91 9.47
N ASP A 291 -4.26 -20.73 10.78
CA ASP A 291 -4.85 -21.63 11.79
C ASP A 291 -6.18 -21.00 12.26
N PHE A 292 -7.32 -21.58 11.79
CA PHE A 292 -8.64 -21.05 12.11
C PHE A 292 -9.06 -21.29 13.58
N GLU A 293 -8.39 -22.18 14.31
CA GLU A 293 -8.69 -22.42 15.73
C GLU A 293 -7.98 -21.41 16.62
N LYS A 294 -6.76 -21.03 16.25
CA LYS A 294 -5.94 -20.05 16.99
C LYS A 294 -6.10 -18.63 16.45
N GLU A 295 -6.80 -18.47 15.33
CA GLU A 295 -6.96 -17.19 14.61
C GLU A 295 -5.61 -16.50 14.31
N THR A 296 -4.60 -17.30 13.97
CA THR A 296 -3.24 -16.83 13.67
C THR A 296 -2.72 -17.40 12.37
N GLY A 297 -1.86 -16.64 11.70
CA GLY A 297 -1.24 -17.13 10.47
C GLY A 297 -0.66 -16.02 9.61
N PHE A 298 -0.55 -16.35 8.32
CA PHE A 298 0.11 -15.53 7.32
C PHE A 298 1.51 -15.10 7.77
N PRO A 299 2.43 -16.06 8.05
CA PRO A 299 3.82 -15.74 8.40
C PRO A 299 4.46 -14.88 7.32
N ARG A 300 5.21 -13.88 7.73
CA ARG A 300 5.76 -12.85 6.86
C ARG A 300 7.21 -12.54 7.18
N THR A 301 7.91 -12.04 6.19
CA THR A 301 9.27 -11.53 6.30
C THR A 301 9.33 -10.15 5.63
N ASP A 302 9.83 -9.18 6.37
CA ASP A 302 10.02 -7.82 5.86
C ASP A 302 11.36 -7.74 5.12
N LEU A 303 11.30 -7.30 3.87
CA LEU A 303 12.44 -7.16 2.98
C LEU A 303 12.62 -5.70 2.57
N VAL A 304 13.86 -5.33 2.30
CA VAL A 304 14.19 -4.07 1.67
C VAL A 304 15.22 -4.29 0.56
N TYR A 305 14.96 -3.74 -0.62
CA TYR A 305 15.97 -3.58 -1.65
C TYR A 305 16.61 -2.20 -1.51
N ASP A 306 17.91 -2.15 -1.29
CA ASP A 306 18.71 -0.93 -1.28
C ASP A 306 19.32 -0.72 -2.66
N LYS A 307 18.83 0.28 -3.39
CA LYS A 307 19.28 0.59 -4.76
C LYS A 307 20.74 1.06 -4.83
N GLN A 308 21.27 1.60 -3.74
CA GLN A 308 22.68 2.03 -3.71
C GLN A 308 23.62 0.85 -3.54
N GLU A 309 23.21 -0.15 -2.76
CA GLU A 309 24.00 -1.37 -2.57
C GLU A 309 23.66 -2.44 -3.59
N ASP A 310 22.62 -2.25 -4.41
CA ASP A 310 22.07 -3.22 -5.37
C ASP A 310 21.83 -4.59 -4.70
N ALA A 311 21.25 -4.58 -3.51
CA ALA A 311 21.10 -5.76 -2.69
C ALA A 311 19.78 -5.78 -1.92
N ILE A 312 19.27 -6.98 -1.63
CA ILE A 312 18.08 -7.21 -0.82
C ILE A 312 18.49 -7.69 0.57
N PHE A 313 17.80 -7.20 1.59
CA PHE A 313 18.00 -7.51 3.00
C PHE A 313 16.68 -7.85 3.69
N GLU A 314 16.72 -8.70 4.70
CA GLU A 314 15.69 -8.75 5.73
C GLU A 314 15.85 -7.51 6.61
N CYS A 315 14.79 -6.73 6.81
CA CYS A 315 14.96 -5.42 7.45
C CYS A 315 14.09 -5.22 8.68
N VAL A 316 14.61 -4.38 9.58
CA VAL A 316 13.87 -3.77 10.68
C VAL A 316 14.11 -2.26 10.61
N VAL A 317 13.05 -1.47 10.72
CA VAL A 317 13.14 -0.01 10.74
C VAL A 317 12.75 0.48 12.12
N TYR A 318 13.52 1.39 12.68
CA TYR A 318 13.25 2.00 13.97
C TYR A 318 12.92 3.48 13.83
N ASN A 319 12.02 3.98 14.68
CA ASN A 319 11.72 5.39 14.79
C ASN A 319 12.51 5.98 15.96
N ASN A 320 13.40 6.93 15.68
CA ASN A 320 14.27 7.56 16.69
C ASN A 320 13.52 8.47 17.67
N ASP A 321 12.26 8.79 17.44
CA ASP A 321 11.45 9.56 18.39
C ASP A 321 10.96 8.71 19.57
N PHE A 322 11.21 7.39 19.53
CA PHE A 322 11.04 6.47 20.66
C PHE A 322 12.40 6.12 21.28
N VAL A 323 12.49 6.19 22.61
CA VAL A 323 13.73 5.89 23.36
C VAL A 323 14.12 4.41 23.21
N ASP A 324 13.13 3.53 23.33
CA ASP A 324 13.31 2.08 23.22
C ASP A 324 13.16 1.71 21.75
N GLN A 325 14.11 1.86 20.91
CA GLN A 325 14.11 1.43 19.49
C GLN A 325 12.90 0.56 19.09
N THR A 326 11.71 1.18 19.10
CA THR A 326 10.46 0.49 18.77
C THR A 326 10.41 0.30 17.25
N PRO A 327 10.26 -0.95 16.76
CA PRO A 327 10.17 -1.19 15.34
C PRO A 327 8.97 -0.49 14.72
N VAL A 328 9.17 0.12 13.58
CA VAL A 328 8.12 0.68 12.72
C VAL A 328 7.78 -0.37 11.67
N ASP A 329 6.55 -0.83 11.68
CA ASP A 329 6.04 -1.66 10.60
C ASP A 329 5.95 -0.80 9.33
N MET A 330 6.84 -1.04 8.37
CA MET A 330 6.90 -0.36 7.07
C MET A 330 5.80 -0.86 6.15
N TRP A 331 4.62 -1.05 6.71
CA TRP A 331 3.45 -1.52 6.03
C TRP A 331 2.30 -0.57 6.31
N TYR A 332 1.44 -0.43 5.34
CA TYR A 332 0.23 0.34 5.53
C TYR A 332 -0.73 -0.37 6.51
N GLU A 333 -1.32 0.36 7.42
CA GLU A 333 -2.38 -0.20 8.28
C GLU A 333 -3.61 -0.60 7.45
N HIS A 334 -4.37 -1.59 7.92
CA HIS A 334 -5.61 -2.02 7.27
C HIS A 334 -6.52 -0.83 6.94
N GLY A 335 -6.78 -0.61 5.65
CA GLY A 335 -7.63 0.47 5.15
C GLY A 335 -6.92 1.79 4.82
N ILE A 336 -5.63 1.95 5.12
CA ILE A 336 -4.90 3.22 4.92
C ILE A 336 -4.30 3.37 3.51
N LEU A 337 -4.28 2.32 2.72
CA LEU A 337 -3.70 2.31 1.35
C LEU A 337 -4.33 3.27 0.34
N LYS A 338 -5.35 4.01 0.73
CA LYS A 338 -6.10 4.91 -0.16
C LYS A 338 -5.52 6.31 -0.25
N ILE A 339 -4.35 6.42 0.34
CA ILE A 339 -3.64 7.65 0.34
C ILE A 339 -2.93 7.69 -0.96
N ILE A 340 -3.24 8.61 -1.76
CA ILE A 340 -2.23 9.12 -2.62
C ILE A 340 -2.74 10.33 -3.28
N ASN A 341 -2.01 11.36 -3.11
CA ASN A 341 -1.55 12.10 -4.25
C ASN A 341 -0.31 12.88 -3.91
N ASN A 342 0.79 12.49 -4.52
CA ASN A 342 1.87 13.33 -5.03
C ASN A 342 2.58 14.33 -4.12
N ASP A 343 2.27 14.42 -2.84
CA ASP A 343 2.89 15.45 -1.99
C ASP A 343 4.13 14.95 -1.26
N GLY A 344 4.85 14.03 -1.89
CA GLY A 344 6.05 13.50 -1.27
C GLY A 344 5.78 12.62 -0.05
N ILE A 345 4.54 12.14 0.15
CA ILE A 345 4.22 11.26 1.29
C ILE A 345 4.57 9.84 0.95
N ALA A 346 5.48 9.24 1.74
CA ALA A 346 5.89 7.86 1.60
C ALA A 346 4.92 6.92 2.31
N PHE A 347 4.53 7.23 3.56
CA PHE A 347 3.53 6.47 4.29
C PHE A 347 2.96 7.24 5.48
N ILE A 348 1.92 6.70 6.07
CA ILE A 348 1.21 7.27 7.22
C ILE A 348 0.92 6.19 8.23
N LYS A 349 0.98 6.56 9.48
CA LYS A 349 0.62 5.69 10.59
C LYS A 349 -0.22 6.45 11.61
N LYS A 350 -1.25 5.79 12.11
CA LYS A 350 -2.01 6.25 13.25
C LYS A 350 -1.29 5.86 14.53
N LEU A 351 -1.13 6.80 15.45
CA LEU A 351 -0.61 6.59 16.80
C LEU A 351 -1.75 6.86 17.78
N GLU A 352 -2.10 5.86 18.57
CA GLU A 352 -3.19 5.98 19.53
C GLU A 352 -2.78 6.89 20.70
N ALA A 353 -3.67 7.79 21.10
CA ALA A 353 -3.38 8.80 22.13
C ALA A 353 -3.07 8.16 23.50
N ASN A 354 -3.82 7.13 23.89
CA ASN A 354 -3.56 6.40 25.14
C ASN A 354 -2.17 5.76 25.19
N GLU A 355 -1.69 5.20 24.05
CA GLU A 355 -0.33 4.63 23.95
C GLU A 355 0.74 5.72 24.06
N LEU A 356 0.50 6.87 23.44
CA LEU A 356 1.41 8.01 23.53
C LEU A 356 1.46 8.62 24.93
N VAL A 357 0.33 8.75 25.61
CA VAL A 357 0.26 9.23 27.01
C VAL A 357 1.00 8.29 27.93
N GLU A 358 0.82 6.98 27.78
CA GLU A 358 1.54 5.97 28.55
C GLU A 358 3.07 6.04 28.29
N ALA A 359 3.47 6.14 27.01
CA ALA A 359 4.86 6.25 26.62
C ALA A 359 5.52 7.53 27.15
N TYR A 360 4.78 8.65 27.13
CA TYR A 360 5.21 9.91 27.70
C TYR A 360 5.44 9.81 29.21
N GLY A 361 4.47 9.26 29.95
CA GLY A 361 4.58 9.07 31.40
C GLY A 361 5.75 8.17 31.82
N LYS A 362 6.19 7.28 30.93
CA LYS A 362 7.36 6.42 31.11
C LYS A 362 8.67 7.02 30.61
N GLY A 363 8.67 8.24 30.08
CA GLY A 363 9.87 8.89 29.50
C GLY A 363 10.40 8.20 28.25
N LYS A 364 9.53 7.57 27.46
CA LYS A 364 9.89 6.77 26.28
C LYS A 364 9.83 7.52 24.96
N LEU A 365 9.49 8.80 24.97
CA LEU A 365 9.38 9.64 23.79
C LEU A 365 10.46 10.71 23.75
N LYS A 366 10.80 11.18 22.54
CA LYS A 366 11.77 12.25 22.28
C LYS A 366 11.19 13.30 21.32
N GLY A 367 11.88 14.42 21.24
CA GLY A 367 11.64 15.44 20.22
C GLY A 367 10.19 15.91 20.16
N ARG A 368 9.75 16.17 18.95
CA ARG A 368 8.40 16.70 18.70
C ARG A 368 7.27 15.77 19.17
N LEU A 369 7.47 14.46 19.08
CA LEU A 369 6.47 13.49 19.55
C LEU A 369 6.26 13.58 21.06
N ASN A 370 7.36 13.78 21.83
CA ASN A 370 7.28 13.98 23.28
C ASN A 370 6.53 15.26 23.66
N GLU A 371 6.77 16.38 22.91
CA GLU A 371 6.06 17.63 23.12
C GLU A 371 4.55 17.50 22.87
N ILE A 372 4.16 16.80 21.79
CA ILE A 372 2.77 16.54 21.46
C ILE A 372 2.12 15.70 22.54
N ALA A 373 2.76 14.60 22.94
CA ALA A 373 2.22 13.65 23.91
C ALA A 373 1.98 14.29 25.30
N ALA A 374 2.80 15.30 25.66
CA ALA A 374 2.61 16.08 26.90
C ALA A 374 1.26 16.82 26.95
N GLY A 375 0.66 17.11 25.81
CA GLY A 375 -0.65 17.80 25.69
C GLY A 375 -1.84 16.86 25.47
N LEU A 376 -1.62 15.56 25.34
CA LEU A 376 -2.68 14.57 25.11
C LEU A 376 -3.24 14.04 26.44
N ASN A 377 -4.44 13.49 26.36
CA ASN A 377 -5.01 12.59 27.33
C ASN A 377 -5.54 11.32 26.63
N GLU A 378 -5.97 10.33 27.40
CA GLU A 378 -6.39 9.03 26.86
C GLU A 378 -7.66 9.10 25.97
N GLU A 379 -8.44 10.18 26.08
CA GLU A 379 -9.69 10.39 25.35
C GLU A 379 -9.48 11.26 24.08
N THR A 380 -8.27 11.78 23.85
CA THR A 380 -7.99 12.57 22.67
C THR A 380 -7.95 11.72 21.41
N ASN A 381 -8.25 12.33 20.27
CA ASN A 381 -8.10 11.71 18.97
C ASN A 381 -6.65 11.25 18.74
N PRO A 382 -6.43 10.23 17.91
CA PRO A 382 -5.08 9.79 17.56
C PRO A 382 -4.22 10.88 16.94
N VAL A 383 -2.92 10.68 16.99
CA VAL A 383 -1.93 11.48 16.26
C VAL A 383 -1.62 10.77 14.93
N ILE A 384 -1.61 11.51 13.85
CA ILE A 384 -1.24 10.97 12.54
C ILE A 384 0.25 11.23 12.31
N MET A 385 1.04 10.17 12.25
CA MET A 385 2.43 10.23 11.79
C MET A 385 2.44 10.19 10.26
N VAL A 386 3.05 11.18 9.66
CA VAL A 386 3.24 11.29 8.20
C VAL A 386 4.72 11.22 7.91
N ALA A 387 5.13 10.24 7.14
CA ALA A 387 6.50 10.11 6.66
C ALA A 387 6.56 10.59 5.20
N LYS A 388 7.40 11.60 4.95
CA LYS A 388 7.56 12.25 3.64
C LYS A 388 8.89 11.85 3.02
N TYR A 389 8.96 11.83 1.69
CA TYR A 389 10.25 11.73 1.01
C TYR A 389 11.11 12.93 1.36
N LYS A 390 12.42 12.68 1.56
CA LYS A 390 13.40 13.76 1.70
C LYS A 390 13.58 14.43 0.34
N GLU A 391 13.62 15.76 0.34
CA GLU A 391 13.97 16.58 -0.83
C GLU A 391 15.47 16.50 -1.16
#